data_c6524c7d8be2ceb5c2888901a10f6451
#
_entry.id   c6524c7d8be2ceb5c2888901a10f6451
#
_cell.length_a   1.000
_cell.length_b   1.000
_cell.length_c   1.000
_cell.angle_alpha   90.00
_cell.angle_beta   90.00
_cell.angle_gamma   90.00
#
_symmetry.space_group_name_H-M   'P 1'
#
loop_
_entity.id
_entity.type
_entity.pdbx_description
1 polymer ?
#
loop_
_entity_poly.entity_id
_entity_poly.type
_entity_poly.pdbx_seq_one_letter_code
_entity_poly.pdbx_strand_id
1 'polypeptide(L)' 'MPNPHDYITLSGVNGGECVALITSIDLLRTATAEEQIKGALSVVIVNGNAQLVLQEVVEIKGKLGI' A
#
# COMPACT_ATOMS: atom_id res chain seq x y z
N MET A 1 10.20 -9.33 13.08
CA MET A 1 9.47 -9.83 11.91
C MET A 1 7.97 -9.70 12.15
N PRO A 2 7.21 -9.14 11.21
CA PRO A 2 5.77 -8.97 11.43
C PRO A 2 5.05 -10.31 11.47
N ASN A 3 4.00 -10.35 12.27
CA ASN A 3 3.13 -11.51 12.37
C ASN A 3 2.22 -11.54 11.13
N PRO A 4 1.91 -12.71 10.54
CA PRO A 4 1.00 -12.78 9.38
C PRO A 4 -0.39 -12.19 9.62
N HIS A 5 -0.78 -12.05 10.89
CA HIS A 5 -2.07 -11.46 11.26
C HIS A 5 -1.97 -9.97 11.57
N ASP A 6 -0.78 -9.38 11.46
CA ASP A 6 -0.61 -7.95 11.68
C ASP A 6 -1.21 -7.14 10.54
N TYR A 7 -1.66 -5.94 10.90
CA TYR A 7 -2.16 -4.97 9.94
C TYR A 7 -1.08 -3.95 9.64
N ILE A 8 -1.13 -3.37 8.46
CA ILE A 8 -0.40 -2.14 8.15
C ILE A 8 -1.42 -1.05 7.85
N THR A 9 -1.05 0.19 8.14
CA THR A 9 -1.87 1.37 7.87
C THR A 9 -1.13 2.25 6.89
N LEU A 10 -1.79 2.59 5.79
CA LEU A 10 -1.24 3.45 4.74
C LEU A 10 -2.21 4.60 4.50
N SER A 11 -1.69 5.73 4.02
CA SER A 11 -2.51 6.88 3.70
C SER A 11 -2.98 6.80 2.26
N GLY A 12 -4.29 6.85 2.06
CA GLY A 12 -4.88 6.87 0.72
C GLY A 12 -4.81 8.27 0.11
N VAL A 13 -4.86 8.33 -1.23
CA VAL A 13 -4.76 9.61 -1.95
C VAL A 13 -5.95 10.53 -1.72
N ASN A 14 -7.07 9.98 -1.30
CA ASN A 14 -8.29 10.75 -1.03
C ASN A 14 -8.41 11.22 0.42
N GLY A 15 -7.33 11.11 1.18
CA GLY A 15 -7.31 11.53 2.59
C GLY A 15 -7.76 10.47 3.58
N GLY A 16 -8.19 9.30 3.10
CA GLY A 16 -8.56 8.19 3.96
C GLY A 16 -7.38 7.31 4.32
N GLU A 17 -7.59 6.38 5.25
CA GLU A 17 -6.60 5.40 5.61
C GLU A 17 -6.89 4.08 4.92
N CYS A 18 -5.83 3.40 4.49
CA CYS A 18 -5.90 2.03 3.98
C CYS A 18 -5.30 1.12 5.05
N VAL A 19 -6.14 0.35 5.72
CA VAL A 19 -5.70 -0.62 6.73
C VAL A 19 -5.89 -2.01 6.16
N ALA A 20 -4.82 -2.79 6.11
CA ALA A 20 -4.87 -4.10 5.48
C ALA A 20 -4.09 -5.12 6.30
N LEU A 21 -4.60 -6.35 6.33
CA LEU A 21 -3.82 -7.49 6.83
C LEU A 21 -2.66 -7.73 5.88
N ILE A 22 -1.49 -8.00 6.44
CA ILE A 22 -0.29 -8.26 5.64
C ILE A 22 -0.52 -9.41 4.67
N THR A 23 -1.23 -10.45 5.11
CA THR A 23 -1.52 -11.62 4.28
C THR A 23 -2.55 -11.36 3.19
N SER A 24 -3.25 -10.24 3.23
CA SER A 24 -4.24 -9.88 2.20
C SER A 24 -3.64 -9.06 1.06
N ILE A 25 -2.37 -8.69 1.17
CA ILE A 25 -1.70 -7.90 0.14
C ILE A 25 -1.20 -8.84 -0.96
N ASP A 26 -1.77 -8.67 -2.15
CA ASP A 26 -1.43 -9.50 -3.31
C ASP A 26 -0.25 -8.96 -4.09
N LEU A 27 -0.13 -7.63 -4.17
CA LEU A 27 0.90 -6.98 -4.97
C LEU A 27 1.18 -5.58 -4.43
N LEU A 28 2.43 -5.18 -4.53
CA LEU A 28 2.89 -3.83 -4.22
C LEU A 28 3.72 -3.35 -5.40
N ARG A 29 3.38 -2.19 -5.95
CA ARG A 29 4.13 -1.61 -7.07
C ARG A 29 4.19 -0.09 -6.98
N THR A 30 5.14 0.47 -7.73
CA THR A 30 5.24 1.92 -7.88
C THR A 30 4.07 2.42 -8.73
N ALA A 31 3.54 3.59 -8.38
CA ALA A 31 2.45 4.21 -9.12
C ALA A 31 2.87 4.56 -10.55
N THR A 32 1.96 4.40 -11.50
CA THR A 32 2.15 4.86 -12.88
C THR A 32 2.08 6.38 -12.94
N ALA A 33 2.46 6.96 -14.10
CA ALA A 33 2.36 8.41 -14.28
C ALA A 33 0.94 8.92 -14.05
N GLU A 34 -0.06 8.19 -14.53
CA GLU A 34 -1.46 8.58 -14.31
C GLU A 34 -1.85 8.56 -12.84
N GLU A 35 -1.39 7.54 -12.13
CA GLU A 35 -1.66 7.42 -10.70
C GLU A 35 -0.93 8.49 -9.90
N GLN A 36 0.28 8.88 -10.33
CA GLN A 36 1.03 9.96 -9.69
C GLN A 36 0.31 11.30 -9.84
N ILE A 37 -0.37 11.52 -10.96
CA ILE A 37 -1.18 12.72 -11.15
C ILE A 37 -2.29 12.80 -10.10
N LYS A 38 -2.81 11.65 -9.67
CA LYS A 38 -3.81 11.56 -8.61
C LYS A 38 -3.22 11.72 -7.21
N GLY A 39 -1.90 11.78 -7.10
CA GLY A 39 -1.21 11.96 -5.84
C GLY A 39 -0.59 10.70 -5.27
N ALA A 40 -0.73 9.56 -5.94
CA ALA A 40 -0.20 8.29 -5.44
C ALA A 40 1.29 8.16 -5.68
N LEU A 41 2.00 7.60 -4.71
CA LEU A 41 3.41 7.20 -4.89
C LEU A 41 3.52 5.70 -5.14
N SER A 42 2.57 4.92 -4.64
CA SER A 42 2.55 3.47 -4.79
C SER A 42 1.13 2.96 -4.91
N VAL A 43 1.00 1.73 -5.38
CA VAL A 43 -0.29 1.03 -5.42
C VAL A 43 -0.13 -0.30 -4.70
N VAL A 44 -1.06 -0.57 -3.80
CA VAL A 44 -1.13 -1.84 -3.07
C VAL A 44 -2.42 -2.53 -3.51
N ILE A 45 -2.31 -3.77 -3.95
CA ILE A 45 -3.47 -4.57 -4.33
C ILE A 45 -3.82 -5.48 -3.16
N VAL A 46 -5.00 -5.28 -2.60
CA VAL A 46 -5.48 -5.99 -1.42
C VAL A 46 -6.75 -6.74 -1.82
N ASN A 47 -6.71 -8.06 -1.75
CA ASN A 47 -7.83 -8.94 -2.14
C ASN A 47 -8.34 -8.61 -3.55
N GLY A 48 -7.43 -8.31 -4.48
CA GLY A 48 -7.77 -7.99 -5.86
C GLY A 48 -8.18 -6.55 -6.11
N ASN A 49 -8.23 -5.70 -5.07
CA ASN A 49 -8.61 -4.30 -5.20
C ASN A 49 -7.37 -3.40 -5.11
N ALA A 50 -7.20 -2.54 -6.11
CA ALA A 50 -6.07 -1.61 -6.13
C ALA A 50 -6.34 -0.42 -5.21
N GLN A 51 -5.39 -0.13 -4.35
CA GLN A 51 -5.44 1.01 -3.42
C GLN A 51 -4.27 1.94 -3.73
N LEU A 52 -4.57 3.18 -4.10
CA LEU A 52 -3.56 4.19 -4.35
C LEU A 52 -3.17 4.83 -3.02
N VAL A 53 -1.88 4.83 -2.71
CA VAL A 53 -1.38 5.28 -1.41
C VAL A 53 -0.28 6.32 -1.56
N LEU A 54 -0.04 7.07 -0.49
CA LEU A 54 0.92 8.16 -0.47
C LEU A 54 2.32 7.73 -0.07
N GLN A 55 2.48 6.51 0.47
CA GLN A 55 3.78 5.99 0.88
C GLN A 55 4.53 5.43 -0.33
N GLU A 56 5.85 5.54 -0.31
CA GLU A 56 6.69 4.92 -1.34
C GLU A 56 6.81 3.42 -1.10
N VAL A 57 7.13 2.69 -2.19
CA VAL A 57 7.29 1.23 -2.13
C VAL A 57 8.29 0.82 -1.05
N VAL A 58 9.43 1.52 -0.98
CA VAL A 58 10.48 1.18 0.00
C VAL A 58 9.98 1.36 1.43
N GLU A 59 9.16 2.35 1.69
CA GLU A 59 8.58 2.58 3.00
C GLU A 59 7.60 1.46 3.36
N ILE A 60 6.78 1.05 2.40
CA ILE A 60 5.81 -0.03 2.62
C ILE A 60 6.53 -1.35 2.86
N LYS A 61 7.58 -1.63 2.09
CA LYS A 61 8.41 -2.82 2.31
C LYS A 61 8.98 -2.86 3.72
N GLY A 62 9.42 -1.70 4.23
CA GLY A 62 9.91 -1.61 5.61
C GLY A 62 8.84 -1.98 6.61
N LYS A 63 7.60 -1.54 6.39
CA LYS A 63 6.47 -1.88 7.27
C LYS A 63 6.13 -3.36 7.20
N LEU A 64 6.32 -3.98 6.04
CA LEU A 64 6.07 -5.41 5.84
C LEU A 64 7.22 -6.28 6.36
N GLY A 65 8.38 -5.71 6.60
CA GLY A 65 9.53 -6.45 7.08
C GLY A 65 10.29 -7.20 5.97
N ILE A 66 10.21 -6.71 4.75
CA ILE A 66 10.87 -7.36 3.62
C ILE A 66 11.87 -6.44 2.93
#